data_48bfd863de6bfd2166aac5243de2fe73
#
_entry.id   48bfd863de6bfd2166aac5243de2fe73
#
_cell.length_a   1.000
_cell.length_b   1.000
_cell.length_c   1.000
_cell.angle_alpha   90.00
_cell.angle_beta   90.00
_cell.angle_gamma   90.00
#
_symmetry.space_group_name_H-M   'P 1'
#
loop_
_entity.id
_entity.type
_entity.pdbx_description
1 polymer ?
#
loop_
_entity_poly.entity_id
_entity_poly.type
_entity_poly.pdbx_seq_one_letter_code
_entity_poly.pdbx_strand_id
1 'polypeptide(L)'
;MASRLKLPVGIENFEEIRKFGFYYMDKTKLIEQLVETGGKVTLFTRPRRFGKTLNMSMLRAFFEAGADTTLFDGLYIAGNKEICEQYMGKYPVIFLSLKSVEGLSYEDARYRITELAGREAQRFSFLSESDKLSDNEKEQYQAIVALHNGKYSMDENILTSSIYILSHLLHRHYGQKTVILIDEYDVPLDKAFQNGYYREMVSLIRGLFGMALKTNDSLQFAVLTGCLRISKESIFTGFNNFEVLSVLNVPYDESFGFTDNEVEKLLDDYTFSDHYPEVKEWYDGYHFGNTDIYCPWDVIRYCKSLCADPNAMPEDFWSNSSGNAIVRRFIDKADVQTKNEIERLIAGECIEKEISLELTYDELDKNIENLWSVLFTTGYLTHQGRTESGKYRLTIPNREIKNLFIKKIREWFSDVSRNDGKKLEEFSNAFLEKDPEKIEQIFGDYLWNTIRIRDTAAAKEKKENFYHGILLGLLGYKATWLTKSNAESGTGYSDILVEVPDNRTGIVIELKYAENGDMDAACAKALEQIEEKDYVDRLRQDGMRNFIKYGIACFKKDCKVVIGE
;
A
#
# COMPACT_ATOMS: atom_id res chain seq x y z
N MET A 1 -14.31 31.42 15.98
CA MET A 1 -13.67 30.14 15.66
C MET A 1 -12.85 30.35 14.41
N ALA A 2 -11.54 30.14 14.43
CA ALA A 2 -10.75 30.12 13.21
C ALA A 2 -11.34 29.00 12.32
N SER A 3 -11.56 29.28 11.03
CA SER A 3 -12.10 28.28 10.12
C SER A 3 -11.07 27.15 10.02
N ARG A 4 -11.45 25.93 10.40
CA ARG A 4 -10.59 24.76 10.23
C ARG A 4 -10.20 24.64 8.76
N LEU A 5 -8.92 24.35 8.48
CA LEU A 5 -8.44 24.04 7.14
C LEU A 5 -9.16 22.78 6.61
N LYS A 6 -9.29 22.67 5.31
CA LYS A 6 -9.90 21.49 4.68
C LYS A 6 -8.92 20.33 4.63
N LEU A 7 -9.35 19.11 4.88
CA LEU A 7 -8.51 17.92 4.72
C LEU A 7 -8.27 17.59 3.24
N PRO A 8 -7.03 17.35 2.79
CA PRO A 8 -6.67 17.20 1.36
C PRO A 8 -6.89 15.77 0.84
N VAL A 9 -8.11 15.24 0.94
CA VAL A 9 -8.40 13.88 0.50
C VAL A 9 -8.31 13.78 -1.02
N GLY A 10 -7.34 12.99 -1.53
CA GLY A 10 -7.16 12.78 -2.97
C GLY A 10 -6.46 13.91 -3.71
N ILE A 11 -5.93 14.91 -3.00
CA ILE A 11 -5.17 16.01 -3.59
C ILE A 11 -3.68 15.68 -3.53
N GLU A 12 -3.04 15.59 -4.68
CA GLU A 12 -1.63 15.24 -4.84
C GLU A 12 -0.77 16.43 -5.32
N ASN A 13 -1.38 17.59 -5.51
CA ASN A 13 -0.72 18.80 -5.98
C ASN A 13 -0.46 19.76 -4.80
N PHE A 14 0.82 20.04 -4.52
CA PHE A 14 1.25 20.91 -3.43
C PHE A 14 0.73 22.36 -3.60
N GLU A 15 0.79 22.90 -4.81
CA GLU A 15 0.31 24.25 -5.12
C GLU A 15 -1.20 24.36 -4.85
N GLU A 16 -1.97 23.36 -5.24
CA GLU A 16 -3.41 23.30 -4.96
C GLU A 16 -3.69 23.29 -3.45
N ILE A 17 -2.96 22.47 -2.68
CA ILE A 17 -3.10 22.41 -1.22
C ILE A 17 -2.85 23.79 -0.61
N ARG A 18 -1.77 24.47 -1.00
CA ARG A 18 -1.39 25.75 -0.41
C ARG A 18 -2.33 26.88 -0.83
N LYS A 19 -2.70 26.96 -2.12
CA LYS A 19 -3.56 28.04 -2.63
C LYS A 19 -5.00 27.97 -2.14
N PHE A 20 -5.54 26.76 -1.95
CA PHE A 20 -6.94 26.62 -1.52
C PHE A 20 -7.13 26.38 -0.02
N GLY A 21 -6.07 26.53 0.77
CA GLY A 21 -6.13 26.46 2.22
C GLY A 21 -6.49 25.08 2.76
N PHE A 22 -5.91 24.03 2.17
CA PHE A 22 -5.97 22.70 2.74
C PHE A 22 -4.92 22.51 3.82
N TYR A 23 -5.17 21.57 4.72
CA TYR A 23 -4.20 21.16 5.72
C TYR A 23 -2.99 20.51 5.06
N TYR A 24 -1.81 21.01 5.36
CA TYR A 24 -0.54 20.47 4.86
C TYR A 24 0.35 20.03 6.01
N MET A 25 0.70 18.76 6.06
CA MET A 25 1.74 18.26 6.95
C MET A 25 3.09 18.60 6.34
N ASP A 26 3.84 19.46 7.01
CA ASP A 26 5.07 20.05 6.46
C ASP A 26 6.20 19.03 6.31
N LYS A 27 6.52 18.68 5.07
CA LYS A 27 7.61 17.80 4.68
C LYS A 27 8.75 18.53 3.95
N THR A 28 8.79 19.86 4.05
CA THR A 28 9.78 20.67 3.30
C THR A 28 11.23 20.49 3.80
N LYS A 29 11.45 19.84 4.96
CA LYS A 29 12.78 19.36 5.40
C LYS A 29 13.43 18.43 4.38
N LEU A 30 12.63 17.73 3.54
CA LEU A 30 13.12 16.94 2.42
C LEU A 30 13.98 17.77 1.45
N ILE A 31 13.61 19.03 1.21
CA ILE A 31 14.35 19.93 0.31
C ILE A 31 15.75 20.21 0.86
N GLU A 32 15.84 20.57 2.15
CA GLU A 32 17.12 20.82 2.83
C GLU A 32 18.03 19.59 2.76
N GLN A 33 17.51 18.42 3.13
CA GLN A 33 18.26 17.16 3.07
C GLN A 33 18.76 16.85 1.65
N LEU A 34 17.94 17.05 0.60
CA LEU A 34 18.35 16.81 -0.80
C LEU A 34 19.46 17.75 -1.26
N VAL A 35 19.40 19.01 -0.86
CA VAL A 35 20.40 20.00 -1.23
C VAL A 35 21.73 19.76 -0.51
N GLU A 36 21.68 19.40 0.78
CA GLU A 36 22.85 19.14 1.61
C GLU A 36 23.58 17.86 1.25
N THR A 37 22.85 16.78 0.90
CA THR A 37 23.47 15.50 0.50
C THR A 37 24.16 15.60 -0.85
N GLY A 38 23.72 16.50 -1.72
CA GLY A 38 24.35 16.73 -3.04
C GLY A 38 24.29 15.52 -3.98
N GLY A 39 23.41 14.57 -3.76
CA GLY A 39 23.23 13.38 -4.59
C GLY A 39 22.87 13.74 -6.04
N LYS A 40 23.51 13.07 -7.01
CA LYS A 40 23.25 13.37 -8.44
C LYS A 40 21.92 12.79 -8.91
N VAL A 41 21.62 11.54 -8.51
CA VAL A 41 20.35 10.87 -8.80
C VAL A 41 19.91 10.11 -7.55
N THR A 42 18.74 10.45 -7.02
CA THR A 42 18.17 9.83 -5.82
C THR A 42 16.87 9.13 -6.17
N LEU A 43 16.77 7.85 -5.84
CA LEU A 43 15.53 7.07 -5.93
C LEU A 43 14.97 6.81 -4.54
N PHE A 44 13.77 7.27 -4.29
CA PHE A 44 13.00 6.91 -3.10
C PHE A 44 12.06 5.74 -3.41
N THR A 45 12.27 4.61 -2.75
CA THR A 45 11.29 3.50 -2.78
C THR A 45 10.48 3.50 -1.48
N ARG A 46 9.18 3.78 -1.62
CA ARG A 46 8.22 3.85 -0.51
C ARG A 46 6.92 3.15 -0.92
N PRO A 47 6.18 2.56 0.02
CA PRO A 47 4.88 1.97 -0.28
C PRO A 47 3.93 2.97 -0.93
N ARG A 48 2.83 2.48 -1.49
CA ARG A 48 1.78 3.33 -2.06
C ARG A 48 1.14 4.17 -0.94
N ARG A 49 0.72 5.43 -1.26
CA ARG A 49 0.01 6.36 -0.38
C ARG A 49 0.80 6.99 0.77
N PHE A 50 2.12 6.90 0.73
CA PHE A 50 3.02 7.57 1.67
C PHE A 50 3.47 8.97 1.20
N GLY A 51 2.71 9.65 0.33
CA GLY A 51 2.95 11.04 -0.05
C GLY A 51 4.02 11.24 -1.14
N LYS A 52 4.43 10.21 -1.88
CA LYS A 52 5.44 10.32 -2.96
C LYS A 52 5.12 11.43 -3.96
N THR A 53 3.97 11.35 -4.61
CA THR A 53 3.54 12.31 -5.64
C THR A 53 3.42 13.73 -5.09
N LEU A 54 2.91 13.90 -3.85
CA LEU A 54 2.80 15.21 -3.21
C LEU A 54 4.19 15.82 -2.96
N ASN A 55 5.14 15.03 -2.45
CA ASN A 55 6.52 15.49 -2.27
C ASN A 55 7.18 15.85 -3.61
N MET A 56 6.95 15.07 -4.67
CA MET A 56 7.46 15.40 -6.01
C MET A 56 6.85 16.72 -6.53
N SER A 57 5.56 16.96 -6.31
CA SER A 57 4.89 18.22 -6.62
C SER A 57 5.45 19.39 -5.81
N MET A 58 5.76 19.18 -4.53
CA MET A 58 6.38 20.17 -3.65
C MET A 58 7.81 20.51 -4.12
N LEU A 59 8.63 19.51 -4.47
CA LEU A 59 9.96 19.73 -5.02
C LEU A 59 9.92 20.53 -6.32
N ARG A 60 8.98 20.19 -7.22
CA ARG A 60 8.77 20.96 -8.44
C ARG A 60 8.44 22.42 -8.12
N ALA A 61 7.47 22.68 -7.25
CA ALA A 61 7.07 24.05 -6.87
C ALA A 61 8.20 24.82 -6.22
N PHE A 62 9.14 24.15 -5.54
CA PHE A 62 10.29 24.82 -4.92
C PHE A 62 11.36 25.19 -5.93
N PHE A 63 11.76 24.28 -6.82
CA PHE A 63 12.92 24.49 -7.70
C PHE A 63 12.58 25.22 -9.00
N GLU A 64 11.32 25.10 -9.51
CA GLU A 64 10.94 25.56 -10.84
C GLU A 64 11.08 27.07 -11.01
N ALA A 65 11.81 27.49 -12.05
CA ALA A 65 12.03 28.90 -12.37
C ALA A 65 10.69 29.62 -12.62
N GLY A 66 10.49 30.75 -11.91
CA GLY A 66 9.26 31.52 -11.99
C GLY A 66 8.11 30.98 -11.14
N ALA A 67 8.34 29.96 -10.31
CA ALA A 67 7.33 29.45 -9.37
C ALA A 67 6.95 30.49 -8.30
N ASP A 68 5.74 30.33 -7.77
CA ASP A 68 5.22 31.17 -6.68
C ASP A 68 5.88 30.79 -5.35
N THR A 69 6.86 31.59 -4.93
CA THR A 69 7.63 31.34 -3.70
C THR A 69 6.78 31.51 -2.41
N THR A 70 5.66 32.23 -2.49
CA THR A 70 4.76 32.43 -1.32
C THR A 70 4.07 31.14 -0.87
N LEU A 71 4.07 30.11 -1.70
CA LEU A 71 3.56 28.78 -1.35
C LEU A 71 4.29 28.16 -0.15
N PHE A 72 5.51 28.58 0.11
CA PHE A 72 6.37 28.08 1.20
C PHE A 72 6.30 28.93 2.47
N ASP A 73 5.56 30.04 2.47
CA ASP A 73 5.44 30.91 3.65
C ASP A 73 4.92 30.13 4.86
N GLY A 74 5.64 30.25 5.98
CA GLY A 74 5.31 29.58 7.23
C GLY A 74 5.69 28.09 7.29
N LEU A 75 6.30 27.52 6.25
CA LEU A 75 6.83 26.17 6.26
C LEU A 75 8.29 26.14 6.74
N TYR A 76 8.75 24.97 7.17
CA TYR A 76 10.11 24.75 7.70
C TYR A 76 11.19 25.33 6.81
N ILE A 77 11.15 25.05 5.51
CA ILE A 77 12.18 25.47 4.55
C ILE A 77 12.30 27.00 4.42
N ALA A 78 11.20 27.74 4.63
CA ALA A 78 11.22 29.19 4.59
C ALA A 78 12.10 29.82 5.70
N GLY A 79 12.38 29.05 6.76
CA GLY A 79 13.33 29.43 7.81
C GLY A 79 14.80 29.36 7.36
N ASN A 80 15.12 28.53 6.35
CA ASN A 80 16.47 28.42 5.80
C ASN A 80 16.66 29.38 4.62
N LYS A 81 17.00 30.62 4.96
CA LYS A 81 17.14 31.71 3.97
C LYS A 81 18.21 31.41 2.92
N GLU A 82 19.32 30.78 3.31
CA GLU A 82 20.43 30.48 2.41
C GLU A 82 19.99 29.52 1.30
N ILE A 83 19.32 28.43 1.67
CA ILE A 83 18.77 27.47 0.69
C ILE A 83 17.72 28.14 -0.19
N CYS A 84 16.81 28.94 0.38
CA CYS A 84 15.80 29.64 -0.39
C CYS A 84 16.42 30.61 -1.39
N GLU A 85 17.40 31.42 -0.99
CA GLU A 85 18.08 32.37 -1.88
C GLU A 85 18.86 31.67 -3.00
N GLN A 86 19.47 30.53 -2.72
CA GLN A 86 20.31 29.81 -3.68
C GLN A 86 19.51 28.92 -4.64
N TYR A 87 18.41 28.32 -4.20
CA TYR A 87 17.73 27.24 -4.94
C TYR A 87 16.27 27.52 -5.30
N MET A 88 15.53 28.29 -4.51
CA MET A 88 14.09 28.46 -4.72
C MET A 88 13.80 29.25 -6.00
N GLY A 89 13.04 28.66 -6.90
CA GLY A 89 12.64 29.28 -8.17
C GLY A 89 13.79 29.52 -9.16
N LYS A 90 14.89 28.76 -9.10
CA LYS A 90 16.11 29.02 -9.87
C LYS A 90 16.36 28.08 -11.05
N TYR A 91 15.69 26.94 -11.12
CA TYR A 91 16.04 25.88 -12.06
C TYR A 91 14.95 25.59 -13.09
N PRO A 92 15.27 25.29 -14.34
CA PRO A 92 14.30 24.60 -15.19
C PRO A 92 14.03 23.19 -14.61
N VAL A 93 12.74 22.81 -14.51
CA VAL A 93 12.33 21.53 -13.94
C VAL A 93 11.57 20.73 -14.98
N ILE A 94 12.05 19.53 -15.31
CA ILE A 94 11.32 18.53 -16.08
C ILE A 94 10.61 17.61 -15.09
N PHE A 95 9.28 17.48 -15.20
CA PHE A 95 8.47 16.66 -14.32
C PHE A 95 7.67 15.62 -15.11
N LEU A 96 7.93 14.34 -14.83
CA LEU A 96 7.24 13.21 -15.48
C LEU A 96 6.57 12.32 -14.41
N SER A 97 5.25 12.21 -14.45
CA SER A 97 4.54 11.20 -13.67
C SER A 97 4.16 10.03 -14.56
N LEU A 98 4.75 8.87 -14.30
CA LEU A 98 4.49 7.64 -15.06
C LEU A 98 3.28 6.86 -14.52
N LYS A 99 2.53 7.42 -13.58
CA LYS A 99 1.36 6.82 -12.91
C LYS A 99 0.30 6.30 -13.89
N SER A 100 0.11 6.99 -15.02
CA SER A 100 -0.91 6.65 -16.03
C SER A 100 -0.34 5.90 -17.24
N VAL A 101 0.92 5.51 -17.20
CA VAL A 101 1.54 4.76 -18.30
C VAL A 101 1.16 3.29 -18.17
N GLU A 102 0.05 2.94 -18.79
CA GLU A 102 -0.45 1.57 -18.91
C GLU A 102 -1.05 1.35 -20.29
N GLY A 103 -1.05 0.10 -20.76
CA GLY A 103 -1.62 -0.31 -22.04
C GLY A 103 -1.74 -1.83 -22.06
N LEU A 104 -2.65 -2.35 -22.89
CA LEU A 104 -2.77 -3.78 -23.12
C LEU A 104 -1.68 -4.30 -24.07
N SER A 105 -1.04 -3.39 -24.82
CA SER A 105 0.07 -3.66 -25.74
C SER A 105 1.26 -2.74 -25.45
N TYR A 106 2.44 -3.14 -25.95
CA TYR A 106 3.64 -2.31 -25.89
C TYR A 106 3.43 -0.97 -26.62
N GLU A 107 2.79 -1.00 -27.79
CA GLU A 107 2.52 0.17 -28.61
C GLU A 107 1.66 1.19 -27.87
N ASP A 108 0.61 0.74 -27.16
CA ASP A 108 -0.23 1.62 -26.36
C ASP A 108 0.56 2.27 -25.22
N ALA A 109 1.33 1.48 -24.48
CA ALA A 109 2.14 1.97 -23.37
C ALA A 109 3.26 2.92 -23.86
N ARG A 110 3.93 2.57 -24.96
CA ARG A 110 4.93 3.43 -25.62
C ARG A 110 4.33 4.78 -26.03
N TYR A 111 3.14 4.73 -26.63
CA TYR A 111 2.44 5.97 -27.02
C TYR A 111 2.14 6.85 -25.79
N ARG A 112 1.77 6.28 -24.64
CA ARG A 112 1.55 7.05 -23.40
C ARG A 112 2.83 7.75 -22.94
N ILE A 113 3.98 7.10 -23.03
CA ILE A 113 5.27 7.74 -22.71
C ILE A 113 5.59 8.85 -23.72
N THR A 114 5.33 8.61 -25.02
CA THR A 114 5.48 9.64 -26.07
C THR A 114 4.61 10.87 -25.78
N GLU A 115 3.37 10.66 -25.42
CA GLU A 115 2.43 11.74 -25.07
C GLU A 115 2.91 12.52 -23.83
N LEU A 116 3.39 11.84 -22.79
CA LEU A 116 3.93 12.50 -21.60
C LEU A 116 5.16 13.34 -21.90
N ALA A 117 6.12 12.79 -22.63
CA ALA A 117 7.33 13.51 -23.02
C ALA A 117 7.00 14.73 -23.90
N GLY A 118 6.10 14.57 -24.87
CA GLY A 118 5.66 15.65 -25.74
C GLY A 118 4.92 16.76 -25.00
N ARG A 119 3.99 16.41 -24.10
CA ARG A 119 3.28 17.38 -23.27
C ARG A 119 4.20 18.13 -22.32
N GLU A 120 5.17 17.44 -21.72
CA GLU A 120 6.15 18.09 -20.86
C GLU A 120 7.03 19.04 -21.66
N ALA A 121 7.50 18.64 -22.85
CA ALA A 121 8.27 19.52 -23.74
C ALA A 121 7.42 20.74 -24.18
N GLN A 122 6.14 20.56 -24.47
CA GLN A 122 5.23 21.65 -24.90
C GLN A 122 5.09 22.77 -23.86
N ARG A 123 5.32 22.50 -22.56
CA ARG A 123 5.35 23.54 -21.51
C ARG A 123 6.45 24.57 -21.77
N PHE A 124 7.47 24.22 -22.50
CA PHE A 124 8.63 25.04 -22.84
C PHE A 124 8.58 25.51 -24.30
N SER A 125 7.39 25.83 -24.82
CA SER A 125 7.15 26.22 -26.22
C SER A 125 8.01 27.41 -26.68
N PHE A 126 8.44 28.27 -25.75
CA PHE A 126 9.37 29.37 -26.00
C PHE A 126 10.75 28.92 -26.54
N LEU A 127 11.13 27.64 -26.39
CA LEU A 127 12.38 27.11 -26.91
C LEU A 127 12.43 27.18 -28.46
N SER A 128 11.26 27.09 -29.13
CA SER A 128 11.22 27.23 -30.60
C SER A 128 11.66 28.60 -31.09
N GLU A 129 11.52 29.63 -30.26
CA GLU A 129 11.85 31.03 -30.60
C GLU A 129 13.06 31.56 -29.83
N SER A 130 13.74 30.71 -29.05
CA SER A 130 14.86 31.12 -28.23
C SER A 130 16.04 31.61 -29.06
N ASP A 131 16.54 32.81 -28.78
CA ASP A 131 17.72 33.40 -29.39
C ASP A 131 19.03 32.76 -28.91
N LYS A 132 18.96 31.96 -27.83
CA LYS A 132 20.12 31.23 -27.26
C LYS A 132 20.33 29.85 -27.89
N LEU A 133 19.40 29.40 -28.72
CA LEU A 133 19.46 28.11 -29.40
C LEU A 133 19.78 28.27 -30.86
N SER A 134 20.65 27.40 -31.38
CA SER A 134 20.93 27.27 -32.81
C SER A 134 19.74 26.67 -33.56
N ASP A 135 19.70 26.80 -34.88
CA ASP A 135 18.63 26.25 -35.71
C ASP A 135 18.55 24.73 -35.58
N ASN A 136 19.68 24.02 -35.49
CA ASN A 136 19.70 22.56 -35.24
C ASN A 136 19.11 22.19 -33.90
N GLU A 137 19.34 22.96 -32.83
CA GLU A 137 18.77 22.73 -31.52
C GLU A 137 17.26 22.98 -31.52
N LYS A 138 16.78 23.99 -32.25
CA LYS A 138 15.34 24.22 -32.44
C LYS A 138 14.69 23.09 -33.24
N GLU A 139 15.36 22.54 -34.25
CA GLU A 139 14.90 21.38 -35.01
C GLU A 139 14.77 20.13 -34.09
N GLN A 140 15.75 19.89 -33.21
CA GLN A 140 15.64 18.83 -32.20
C GLN A 140 14.43 19.02 -31.26
N TYR A 141 14.18 20.27 -30.84
CA TYR A 141 12.96 20.55 -30.04
C TYR A 141 11.69 20.26 -30.84
N GLN A 142 11.62 20.68 -32.12
CA GLN A 142 10.47 20.43 -32.97
C GLN A 142 10.20 18.92 -33.15
N ALA A 143 11.25 18.09 -33.23
CA ALA A 143 11.09 16.64 -33.31
C ALA A 143 10.42 16.03 -32.08
N ILE A 144 10.63 16.63 -30.89
CA ILE A 144 9.98 16.16 -29.63
C ILE A 144 8.51 16.58 -29.57
N VAL A 145 8.17 17.79 -30.03
CA VAL A 145 6.79 18.33 -29.94
C VAL A 145 5.97 18.09 -31.21
N ALA A 146 6.53 17.40 -32.21
CA ALA A 146 5.87 17.15 -33.48
C ALA A 146 4.55 16.40 -33.31
N LEU A 147 3.50 16.89 -33.98
CA LEU A 147 2.19 16.26 -34.00
C LEU A 147 1.88 15.69 -35.39
N HIS A 148 1.44 14.44 -35.43
CA HIS A 148 0.86 13.82 -36.62
C HIS A 148 -0.60 13.46 -36.34
N ASN A 149 -1.54 13.98 -37.12
CA ASN A 149 -2.98 13.80 -36.88
C ASN A 149 -3.44 14.15 -35.44
N GLY A 150 -2.87 15.19 -34.85
CA GLY A 150 -3.17 15.66 -33.51
C GLY A 150 -2.58 14.82 -32.36
N LYS A 151 -1.71 13.84 -32.68
CA LYS A 151 -1.01 12.99 -31.71
C LYS A 151 0.50 13.26 -31.77
N TYR A 152 1.16 13.25 -30.61
CA TYR A 152 2.63 13.31 -30.59
C TYR A 152 3.22 12.13 -31.34
N SER A 153 4.22 12.41 -32.18
CA SER A 153 4.82 11.42 -33.06
C SER A 153 6.34 11.46 -32.91
N MET A 154 6.87 10.55 -32.12
CA MET A 154 8.32 10.35 -31.96
C MET A 154 8.63 8.92 -32.36
N ASP A 155 9.68 8.74 -33.17
CA ASP A 155 10.29 7.41 -33.29
C ASP A 155 10.98 7.02 -31.97
N GLU A 156 11.45 5.78 -31.88
CA GLU A 156 12.02 5.27 -30.62
C GLU A 156 13.33 5.97 -30.25
N ASN A 157 14.12 6.41 -31.24
CA ASN A 157 15.37 7.12 -30.99
C ASN A 157 15.11 8.53 -30.44
N ILE A 158 14.14 9.24 -31.03
CA ILE A 158 13.72 10.55 -30.54
C ILE A 158 13.13 10.41 -29.15
N LEU A 159 12.26 9.44 -28.92
CA LEU A 159 11.63 9.20 -27.62
C LEU A 159 12.66 8.93 -26.53
N THR A 160 13.59 7.99 -26.76
CA THR A 160 14.63 7.64 -25.77
C THR A 160 15.59 8.78 -25.47
N SER A 161 15.82 9.70 -26.42
CA SER A 161 16.67 10.88 -26.24
C SER A 161 15.91 12.13 -25.79
N SER A 162 14.57 12.12 -25.79
CA SER A 162 13.73 13.31 -25.61
C SER A 162 14.04 14.10 -24.33
N ILE A 163 14.15 13.42 -23.19
CA ILE A 163 14.41 14.05 -21.88
C ILE A 163 15.82 14.62 -21.81
N TYR A 164 16.80 13.90 -22.38
CA TYR A 164 18.18 14.38 -22.50
C TYR A 164 18.24 15.67 -23.35
N ILE A 165 17.64 15.63 -24.55
CA ILE A 165 17.60 16.80 -25.46
C ILE A 165 16.89 17.97 -24.76
N LEU A 166 15.71 17.75 -24.19
CA LEU A 166 14.96 18.80 -23.50
C LEU A 166 15.79 19.43 -22.37
N SER A 167 16.45 18.60 -21.54
CA SER A 167 17.30 19.11 -20.46
C SER A 167 18.48 19.94 -20.97
N HIS A 168 19.09 19.55 -22.11
CA HIS A 168 20.17 20.29 -22.75
C HIS A 168 19.68 21.66 -23.28
N LEU A 169 18.53 21.68 -23.97
CA LEU A 169 17.96 22.92 -24.52
C LEU A 169 17.55 23.90 -23.40
N LEU A 170 17.00 23.40 -22.33
CA LEU A 170 16.66 24.20 -21.15
C LEU A 170 17.90 24.76 -20.48
N HIS A 171 18.97 23.96 -20.32
CA HIS A 171 20.25 24.43 -19.80
C HIS A 171 20.84 25.53 -20.68
N ARG A 172 20.80 25.37 -21.97
CA ARG A 172 21.26 26.41 -22.92
C ARG A 172 20.46 27.70 -22.82
N HIS A 173 19.14 27.59 -22.69
CA HIS A 173 18.25 28.75 -22.60
C HIS A 173 18.38 29.49 -21.27
N TYR A 174 18.32 28.78 -20.14
CA TYR A 174 18.34 29.40 -18.80
C TYR A 174 19.77 29.73 -18.31
N GLY A 175 20.80 29.08 -18.83
CA GLY A 175 22.16 29.13 -18.27
C GLY A 175 22.29 28.38 -16.93
N GLN A 176 21.24 27.66 -16.54
CA GLN A 176 21.15 26.85 -15.31
C GLN A 176 20.86 25.39 -15.68
N LYS A 177 21.55 24.45 -15.00
CA LYS A 177 21.31 23.02 -15.19
C LYS A 177 19.88 22.65 -14.81
N THR A 178 19.37 21.56 -15.38
CA THR A 178 17.98 21.13 -15.24
C THR A 178 17.81 20.17 -14.07
N VAL A 179 16.76 20.34 -13.27
CA VAL A 179 16.29 19.35 -12.31
C VAL A 179 15.32 18.42 -13.02
N ILE A 180 15.47 17.10 -12.83
CA ILE A 180 14.57 16.09 -13.42
C ILE A 180 13.87 15.34 -12.29
N LEU A 181 12.53 15.36 -12.31
CA LEU A 181 11.67 14.70 -11.34
C LEU A 181 10.82 13.63 -12.05
N ILE A 182 10.93 12.37 -11.61
CA ILE A 182 10.21 11.24 -12.22
C ILE A 182 9.42 10.52 -11.13
N ASP A 183 8.09 10.60 -11.19
CA ASP A 183 7.19 9.98 -10.23
C ASP A 183 6.67 8.64 -10.73
N GLU A 184 6.62 7.64 -9.83
CA GLU A 184 6.12 6.28 -10.07
C GLU A 184 6.79 5.59 -11.28
N TYR A 185 8.13 5.59 -11.31
CA TYR A 185 8.94 5.08 -12.41
C TYR A 185 8.71 3.59 -12.72
N ASP A 186 8.27 2.82 -11.75
CA ASP A 186 8.07 1.37 -11.81
C ASP A 186 6.68 0.95 -12.33
N VAL A 187 5.71 1.86 -12.42
CA VAL A 187 4.34 1.56 -12.90
C VAL A 187 4.33 1.01 -14.33
N PRO A 188 5.04 1.60 -15.32
CA PRO A 188 5.07 1.03 -16.66
C PRO A 188 5.62 -0.39 -16.72
N LEU A 189 6.57 -0.71 -15.85
CA LEU A 189 7.22 -2.02 -15.76
C LEU A 189 6.29 -3.06 -15.12
N ASP A 190 5.58 -2.68 -14.06
CA ASP A 190 4.56 -3.53 -13.42
C ASP A 190 3.45 -3.89 -14.41
N LYS A 191 2.92 -2.91 -15.13
CA LYS A 191 1.87 -3.11 -16.12
C LYS A 191 2.34 -3.93 -17.33
N ALA A 192 3.55 -3.67 -17.79
CA ALA A 192 4.15 -4.45 -18.88
C ALA A 192 4.37 -5.92 -18.50
N PHE A 193 4.75 -6.18 -17.25
CA PHE A 193 4.87 -7.53 -16.74
C PHE A 193 3.52 -8.24 -16.70
N GLN A 194 2.48 -7.59 -16.19
CA GLN A 194 1.12 -8.13 -16.14
C GLN A 194 0.55 -8.45 -17.53
N ASN A 195 0.92 -7.68 -18.57
CA ASN A 195 0.39 -7.78 -19.93
C ASN A 195 1.34 -8.46 -20.93
N GLY A 196 2.52 -8.94 -20.50
CA GLY A 196 3.42 -9.80 -21.28
C GLY A 196 4.38 -9.10 -22.24
N TYR A 197 4.56 -7.77 -22.15
CA TYR A 197 5.52 -7.00 -22.97
C TYR A 197 6.64 -6.35 -22.11
N TYR A 198 7.02 -7.03 -21.03
CA TYR A 198 7.95 -6.52 -20.03
C TYR A 198 9.35 -6.17 -20.61
N ARG A 199 9.91 -7.03 -21.47
CA ARG A 199 11.26 -6.86 -22.00
C ARG A 199 11.38 -5.64 -22.89
N GLU A 200 10.38 -5.38 -23.72
CA GLU A 200 10.29 -4.22 -24.58
C GLU A 200 10.23 -2.93 -23.75
N MET A 201 9.40 -2.94 -22.72
CA MET A 201 9.26 -1.79 -21.81
C MET A 201 10.55 -1.52 -21.03
N VAL A 202 11.24 -2.56 -20.54
CA VAL A 202 12.55 -2.42 -19.88
C VAL A 202 13.55 -1.78 -20.82
N SER A 203 13.59 -2.18 -22.10
CA SER A 203 14.50 -1.59 -23.11
C SER A 203 14.23 -0.10 -23.31
N LEU A 204 12.95 0.28 -23.46
CA LEU A 204 12.53 1.66 -23.65
C LEU A 204 12.89 2.54 -22.44
N ILE A 205 12.52 2.13 -21.23
CA ILE A 205 12.78 2.87 -19.98
C ILE A 205 14.28 2.98 -19.72
N ARG A 206 15.06 1.93 -19.99
CA ARG A 206 16.53 1.95 -19.92
C ARG A 206 17.12 2.99 -20.86
N GLY A 207 16.66 3.03 -22.13
CA GLY A 207 17.09 4.03 -23.10
C GLY A 207 16.81 5.44 -22.61
N LEU A 208 15.58 5.71 -22.22
CA LEU A 208 15.11 7.02 -21.77
C LEU A 208 15.87 7.52 -20.53
N PHE A 209 15.99 6.70 -19.49
CA PHE A 209 16.67 7.09 -18.25
C PHE A 209 18.20 7.06 -18.40
N GLY A 210 18.73 6.12 -19.18
CA GLY A 210 20.16 6.02 -19.43
C GLY A 210 20.74 7.32 -20.01
N MET A 211 20.09 7.87 -21.01
CA MET A 211 20.50 9.15 -21.61
C MET A 211 20.24 10.35 -20.68
N ALA A 212 19.08 10.41 -20.04
CA ALA A 212 18.69 11.55 -19.23
C ALA A 212 19.48 11.67 -17.91
N LEU A 213 19.86 10.55 -17.28
CA LEU A 213 20.36 10.54 -15.90
C LEU A 213 21.84 10.11 -15.75
N LYS A 214 22.40 9.33 -16.69
CA LYS A 214 23.74 8.74 -16.50
C LYS A 214 24.88 9.66 -16.91
N THR A 215 24.82 10.21 -18.11
CA THR A 215 25.89 11.01 -18.75
C THR A 215 25.34 12.33 -19.28
N ASN A 216 24.60 13.03 -18.43
CA ASN A 216 23.96 14.28 -18.80
C ASN A 216 24.62 15.45 -18.06
N ASP A 217 25.46 16.20 -18.76
CA ASP A 217 26.15 17.39 -18.23
C ASP A 217 25.17 18.54 -17.89
N SER A 218 24.01 18.54 -18.51
CA SER A 218 22.95 19.51 -18.28
C SER A 218 22.07 19.17 -17.05
N LEU A 219 22.27 18.00 -16.42
CA LEU A 219 21.56 17.60 -15.23
C LEU A 219 22.13 18.31 -13.99
N GLN A 220 21.29 18.98 -13.20
CA GLN A 220 21.63 19.46 -11.87
C GLN A 220 21.59 18.29 -10.89
N PHE A 221 20.43 17.75 -10.68
CA PHE A 221 20.14 16.49 -9.98
C PHE A 221 18.81 15.91 -10.47
N ALA A 222 18.56 14.65 -10.13
CA ALA A 222 17.27 14.01 -10.37
C ALA A 222 16.74 13.31 -9.13
N VAL A 223 15.42 13.31 -8.99
CA VAL A 223 14.70 12.56 -7.98
C VAL A 223 13.70 11.64 -8.67
N LEU A 224 13.73 10.36 -8.29
CA LEU A 224 12.78 9.36 -8.75
C LEU A 224 12.00 8.81 -7.57
N THR A 225 10.74 8.44 -7.81
CA THR A 225 9.94 7.71 -6.82
C THR A 225 9.34 6.45 -7.41
N GLY A 226 9.18 5.42 -6.59
CA GLY A 226 8.54 4.16 -6.94
C GLY A 226 8.22 3.32 -5.71
N CYS A 227 7.66 2.13 -5.91
CA CYS A 227 7.43 1.16 -4.83
C CYS A 227 8.56 0.13 -4.75
N LEU A 228 9.09 -0.29 -5.90
CA LEU A 228 10.12 -1.33 -5.99
C LEU A 228 11.43 -0.74 -6.51
N ARG A 229 12.55 -1.33 -6.09
CA ARG A 229 13.86 -1.11 -6.73
C ARG A 229 14.07 -2.17 -7.81
N ILE A 230 13.91 -1.79 -9.06
CA ILE A 230 14.12 -2.68 -10.21
C ILE A 230 15.57 -2.48 -10.70
N SER A 231 16.54 -3.04 -9.96
CA SER A 231 17.96 -2.77 -10.20
C SER A 231 18.64 -3.80 -11.11
N LYS A 232 18.26 -5.07 -11.04
CA LYS A 232 18.91 -6.14 -11.80
C LYS A 232 18.55 -6.16 -13.29
N GLU A 233 17.48 -5.52 -13.70
CA GLU A 233 17.06 -5.40 -15.12
C GLU A 233 17.94 -4.44 -15.94
N SER A 234 19.12 -4.07 -15.42
CA SER A 234 20.06 -3.17 -16.07
C SER A 234 19.52 -1.75 -16.39
N ILE A 235 18.33 -1.36 -15.91
CA ILE A 235 17.83 0.01 -16.07
C ILE A 235 18.81 1.00 -15.46
N PHE A 236 19.30 0.68 -14.27
CA PHE A 236 20.26 1.48 -13.53
C PHE A 236 21.68 0.87 -13.49
N THR A 237 21.93 -0.18 -14.27
CA THR A 237 23.26 -0.82 -14.31
C THR A 237 24.30 0.14 -14.88
N GLY A 238 25.39 0.31 -14.14
CA GLY A 238 26.49 1.21 -14.54
C GLY A 238 26.23 2.69 -14.22
N PHE A 239 25.23 3.02 -13.41
CA PHE A 239 25.08 4.34 -12.80
C PHE A 239 25.94 4.40 -11.52
N ASN A 240 27.06 5.09 -11.56
CA ASN A 240 27.92 5.30 -10.38
C ASN A 240 27.43 6.45 -9.49
N ASN A 241 26.44 7.21 -9.95
CA ASN A 241 25.90 8.42 -9.33
C ASN A 241 24.46 8.23 -8.82
N PHE A 242 24.03 7.00 -8.58
CA PHE A 242 22.66 6.62 -8.27
C PHE A 242 22.56 6.14 -6.82
N GLU A 243 21.83 6.87 -6.02
CA GLU A 243 21.53 6.51 -4.62
C GLU A 243 20.09 5.99 -4.51
N VAL A 244 19.93 4.83 -3.87
CA VAL A 244 18.61 4.25 -3.64
C VAL A 244 18.31 4.25 -2.16
N LEU A 245 17.23 4.91 -1.78
CA LEU A 245 16.77 5.10 -0.42
C LEU A 245 15.42 4.38 -0.22
N SER A 246 15.51 3.21 0.37
CA SER A 246 14.37 2.36 0.71
C SER A 246 13.80 2.69 2.10
N VAL A 247 12.78 1.97 2.51
CA VAL A 247 12.23 2.01 3.88
C VAL A 247 13.23 1.58 4.95
N LEU A 248 14.35 0.94 4.58
CA LEU A 248 15.39 0.49 5.51
C LEU A 248 16.48 1.54 5.78
N ASN A 249 16.47 2.66 5.07
CA ASN A 249 17.48 3.70 5.18
C ASN A 249 17.03 4.79 6.13
N VAL A 250 17.94 5.22 7.03
CA VAL A 250 17.68 6.30 8.00
C VAL A 250 17.55 7.68 7.35
N PRO A 251 18.38 8.06 6.35
CA PRO A 251 18.14 9.32 5.65
C PRO A 251 16.74 9.39 5.06
N TYR A 252 16.04 10.50 5.29
CA TYR A 252 14.66 10.77 4.81
C TYR A 252 13.57 9.85 5.36
N ASP A 253 13.77 9.22 6.51
CA ASP A 253 12.80 8.30 7.13
C ASP A 253 11.51 9.00 7.58
N GLU A 254 11.57 10.30 7.94
CA GLU A 254 10.41 11.12 8.29
C GLU A 254 9.77 11.84 7.08
N SER A 255 10.42 11.80 5.90
CA SER A 255 9.98 12.61 4.75
C SER A 255 8.74 12.05 4.05
N PHE A 256 8.44 10.78 4.25
CA PHE A 256 7.32 10.07 3.63
C PHE A 256 6.45 9.41 4.69
N GLY A 257 5.15 9.70 4.66
CA GLY A 257 4.24 9.28 5.71
C GLY A 257 4.11 10.32 6.83
N PHE A 258 3.39 9.99 7.90
CA PHE A 258 3.26 10.84 9.08
C PHE A 258 3.94 10.19 10.28
N THR A 259 4.69 10.99 11.04
CA THR A 259 5.24 10.59 12.34
C THR A 259 4.17 10.63 13.42
N ASP A 260 4.44 10.00 14.56
CA ASP A 260 3.54 9.99 15.72
C ASP A 260 3.18 11.43 16.18
N ASN A 261 4.17 12.30 16.33
CA ASN A 261 3.97 13.71 16.70
C ASN A 261 3.11 14.48 15.68
N GLU A 262 3.26 14.19 14.40
CA GLU A 262 2.47 14.83 13.34
C GLU A 262 1.02 14.37 13.37
N VAL A 263 0.78 13.10 13.69
CA VAL A 263 -0.59 12.55 13.86
C VAL A 263 -1.25 13.14 15.09
N GLU A 264 -0.56 13.18 16.23
CA GLU A 264 -1.07 13.83 17.44
C GLU A 264 -1.46 15.28 17.18
N LYS A 265 -0.56 16.04 16.51
CA LYS A 265 -0.83 17.43 16.14
C LYS A 265 -2.05 17.56 15.21
N LEU A 266 -2.16 16.71 14.20
CA LEU A 266 -3.32 16.73 13.29
C LEU A 266 -4.62 16.50 14.06
N LEU A 267 -4.64 15.51 14.95
CA LEU A 267 -5.82 15.20 15.75
C LEU A 267 -6.17 16.35 16.71
N ASP A 268 -5.18 16.99 17.32
CA ASP A 268 -5.38 18.17 18.18
C ASP A 268 -5.93 19.36 17.41
N ASP A 269 -5.37 19.68 16.24
CA ASP A 269 -5.82 20.76 15.35
C ASP A 269 -7.31 20.60 14.95
N TYR A 270 -7.80 19.34 14.91
CA TYR A 270 -9.20 19.02 14.61
C TYR A 270 -10.04 18.66 15.84
N THR A 271 -9.49 18.75 17.06
CA THR A 271 -10.16 18.37 18.33
C THR A 271 -10.60 16.89 18.37
N PHE A 272 -9.76 16.02 17.85
CA PHE A 272 -9.96 14.56 17.80
C PHE A 272 -8.90 13.81 18.61
N SER A 273 -8.24 14.44 19.57
CA SER A 273 -7.15 13.83 20.36
C SER A 273 -7.59 12.55 21.11
N ASP A 274 -8.88 12.46 21.48
CA ASP A 274 -9.43 11.27 22.12
C ASP A 274 -9.42 10.02 21.21
N HIS A 275 -9.36 10.20 19.87
CA HIS A 275 -9.29 9.12 18.89
C HIS A 275 -7.87 8.64 18.57
N TYR A 276 -6.85 9.22 19.24
CA TYR A 276 -5.46 8.82 18.99
C TYR A 276 -5.18 7.33 19.21
N PRO A 277 -5.69 6.67 20.28
CA PRO A 277 -5.48 5.23 20.46
C PRO A 277 -6.02 4.38 19.30
N GLU A 278 -7.17 4.75 18.76
CA GLU A 278 -7.81 4.08 17.61
C GLU A 278 -6.99 4.28 16.35
N VAL A 279 -6.54 5.52 16.06
CA VAL A 279 -5.69 5.83 14.91
C VAL A 279 -4.40 5.03 14.99
N LYS A 280 -3.81 4.92 16.17
CA LYS A 280 -2.58 4.15 16.40
C LYS A 280 -2.79 2.66 16.15
N GLU A 281 -3.84 2.06 16.68
CA GLU A 281 -4.15 0.64 16.47
C GLU A 281 -4.38 0.30 14.98
N TRP A 282 -5.07 1.20 14.27
CA TRP A 282 -5.54 0.91 12.92
C TRP A 282 -4.55 1.25 11.82
N TYR A 283 -3.75 2.32 11.97
CA TYR A 283 -3.01 2.93 10.85
C TYR A 283 -1.53 3.15 11.11
N ASP A 284 -1.03 2.89 12.33
CA ASP A 284 0.39 2.91 12.69
C ASP A 284 1.12 1.63 12.25
N GLY A 285 2.37 1.49 12.66
CA GLY A 285 3.14 0.24 12.64
C GLY A 285 4.07 0.07 11.45
N TYR A 286 4.16 1.02 10.54
CA TYR A 286 5.23 1.03 9.55
C TYR A 286 6.52 1.57 10.18
N HIS A 287 7.63 0.92 9.89
CA HIS A 287 8.94 1.33 10.41
C HIS A 287 9.88 1.68 9.25
N PHE A 288 10.24 2.98 9.14
CA PHE A 288 11.16 3.48 8.12
C PHE A 288 12.42 3.97 8.81
N GLY A 289 13.59 3.45 8.42
CA GLY A 289 14.85 3.79 9.07
C GLY A 289 14.82 3.55 10.58
N ASN A 290 14.70 4.62 11.35
CA ASN A 290 14.57 4.59 12.81
C ASN A 290 13.22 5.14 13.31
N THR A 291 12.26 5.42 12.41
CA THR A 291 11.03 6.16 12.72
C THR A 291 9.79 5.31 12.45
N ASP A 292 8.85 5.34 13.40
CA ASP A 292 7.52 4.77 13.20
C ASP A 292 6.64 5.74 12.41
N ILE A 293 5.97 5.21 11.40
CA ILE A 293 5.29 6.00 10.37
C ILE A 293 3.88 5.48 10.13
N TYR A 294 2.92 6.40 10.05
CA TYR A 294 1.54 6.16 9.66
C TYR A 294 1.35 6.37 8.16
N CYS A 295 0.40 5.66 7.56
CA CYS A 295 -0.04 5.94 6.20
C CYS A 295 -0.90 7.22 6.16
N PRO A 296 -0.47 8.30 5.47
CA PRO A 296 -1.20 9.58 5.44
C PRO A 296 -2.62 9.46 4.92
N TRP A 297 -2.83 8.60 3.93
CA TRP A 297 -4.14 8.41 3.32
C TRP A 297 -5.19 7.95 4.32
N ASP A 298 -4.83 7.01 5.18
CA ASP A 298 -5.75 6.38 6.13
C ASP A 298 -6.08 7.37 7.26
N VAL A 299 -5.05 8.02 7.80
CA VAL A 299 -5.23 9.04 8.86
C VAL A 299 -6.11 10.21 8.36
N ILE A 300 -5.82 10.76 7.19
CA ILE A 300 -6.61 11.87 6.60
C ILE A 300 -8.05 11.44 6.31
N ARG A 301 -8.25 10.21 5.81
CA ARG A 301 -9.58 9.66 5.54
C ARG A 301 -10.39 9.49 6.81
N TYR A 302 -9.79 8.94 7.85
CA TYR A 302 -10.46 8.77 9.14
C TYR A 302 -10.79 10.13 9.78
N CYS A 303 -9.85 11.07 9.81
CA CYS A 303 -10.14 12.43 10.27
C CYS A 303 -11.30 13.09 9.49
N LYS A 304 -11.41 12.82 8.18
CA LYS A 304 -12.55 13.30 7.41
C LYS A 304 -13.87 12.66 7.83
N SER A 305 -13.87 11.36 8.13
CA SER A 305 -15.05 10.67 8.67
C SER A 305 -15.46 11.24 10.02
N LEU A 306 -14.51 11.51 10.92
CA LEU A 306 -14.75 12.16 12.22
C LEU A 306 -15.29 13.60 12.09
N CYS A 307 -14.90 14.33 11.04
CA CYS A 307 -15.49 15.64 10.74
C CYS A 307 -16.98 15.55 10.39
N ALA A 308 -17.41 14.45 9.81
CA ALA A 308 -18.81 14.21 9.44
C ALA A 308 -19.62 13.59 10.59
N ASP A 309 -19.03 12.66 11.31
CA ASP A 309 -19.60 11.99 12.47
C ASP A 309 -18.51 11.78 13.54
N PRO A 310 -18.60 12.47 14.69
CA PRO A 310 -17.62 12.32 15.78
C PRO A 310 -17.52 10.90 16.37
N ASN A 311 -18.50 10.05 16.10
CA ASN A 311 -18.49 8.65 16.53
C ASN A 311 -18.11 7.68 15.39
N ALA A 312 -17.60 8.19 14.27
CA ALA A 312 -17.21 7.35 13.15
C ALA A 312 -16.15 6.33 13.57
N MET A 313 -16.35 5.07 13.19
CA MET A 313 -15.38 4.01 13.41
C MET A 313 -14.30 4.01 12.33
N PRO A 314 -13.06 3.58 12.64
CA PRO A 314 -12.04 3.36 11.63
C PRO A 314 -12.45 2.32 10.59
N GLU A 315 -12.01 2.52 9.35
CA GLU A 315 -12.32 1.65 8.21
C GLU A 315 -11.06 1.25 7.45
N ASP A 316 -11.19 0.23 6.59
CA ASP A 316 -10.13 -0.23 5.68
C ASP A 316 -10.04 0.72 4.46
N PHE A 317 -9.29 1.83 4.55
CA PHE A 317 -9.18 2.81 3.46
C PHE A 317 -8.12 2.46 2.43
N TRP A 318 -6.96 1.98 2.87
CA TRP A 318 -5.85 1.64 1.98
C TRP A 318 -6.15 0.37 1.16
N SER A 319 -6.69 -0.64 1.82
CA SER A 319 -6.98 -1.92 1.20
C SER A 319 -8.04 -1.86 0.11
N ASN A 320 -9.04 -0.99 0.26
CA ASN A 320 -10.12 -0.80 -0.71
C ASN A 320 -9.69 -0.04 -1.98
N SER A 321 -8.51 0.50 -1.99
CA SER A 321 -8.04 1.43 -3.01
C SER A 321 -6.82 0.93 -3.79
N SER A 322 -6.22 -0.18 -3.39
CA SER A 322 -5.04 -0.80 -4.00
C SER A 322 -5.44 -2.10 -4.69
N GLY A 323 -4.84 -2.38 -5.84
CA GLY A 323 -4.95 -3.71 -6.45
C GLY A 323 -4.20 -4.72 -5.60
N ASN A 324 -4.90 -5.44 -4.72
CA ASN A 324 -4.33 -6.41 -3.78
C ASN A 324 -3.97 -7.76 -4.47
N ALA A 325 -3.73 -7.74 -5.78
CA ALA A 325 -3.41 -8.93 -6.57
C ALA A 325 -2.14 -9.65 -6.07
N ILE A 326 -1.18 -8.89 -5.53
CA ILE A 326 0.06 -9.47 -5.02
C ILE A 326 -0.18 -10.35 -3.78
N VAL A 327 -1.06 -9.95 -2.86
CA VAL A 327 -1.40 -10.76 -1.69
C VAL A 327 -2.15 -12.02 -2.11
N ARG A 328 -3.07 -11.91 -3.06
CA ARG A 328 -3.77 -13.06 -3.63
C ARG A 328 -2.78 -14.04 -4.27
N ARG A 329 -1.90 -13.54 -5.13
CA ARG A 329 -0.86 -14.34 -5.81
C ARG A 329 0.10 -15.02 -4.82
N PHE A 330 0.41 -14.33 -3.71
CA PHE A 330 1.20 -14.89 -2.63
C PHE A 330 0.49 -16.05 -1.93
N ILE A 331 -0.79 -15.87 -1.60
CA ILE A 331 -1.60 -16.92 -0.94
C ILE A 331 -1.78 -18.13 -1.88
N ASP A 332 -2.01 -17.91 -3.18
CA ASP A 332 -2.18 -18.99 -4.17
C ASP A 332 -0.90 -19.84 -4.33
N LYS A 333 0.29 -19.24 -4.17
CA LYS A 333 1.59 -19.92 -4.25
C LYS A 333 2.10 -20.48 -2.92
N ALA A 334 1.43 -20.16 -1.82
CA ALA A 334 1.86 -20.52 -0.49
C ALA A 334 1.88 -22.05 -0.29
N ASP A 335 3.07 -22.59 -0.01
CA ASP A 335 3.24 -23.96 0.49
C ASP A 335 2.82 -24.06 1.97
N VAL A 336 2.98 -25.23 2.54
CA VAL A 336 2.61 -25.50 3.94
C VAL A 336 3.40 -24.62 4.91
N GLN A 337 4.69 -24.42 4.69
CA GLN A 337 5.52 -23.60 5.56
C GLN A 337 5.08 -22.14 5.49
N THR A 338 4.86 -21.64 4.28
CA THR A 338 4.39 -20.26 4.06
C THR A 338 3.02 -20.01 4.68
N LYS A 339 2.10 -20.98 4.61
CA LYS A 339 0.78 -20.88 5.27
C LYS A 339 0.91 -20.77 6.78
N ASN A 340 1.79 -21.55 7.41
CA ASN A 340 2.09 -21.43 8.84
C ASN A 340 2.70 -20.07 9.21
N GLU A 341 3.54 -19.52 8.34
CA GLU A 341 4.14 -18.20 8.53
C GLU A 341 3.09 -17.07 8.40
N ILE A 342 2.13 -17.20 7.47
CA ILE A 342 0.99 -16.29 7.35
C ILE A 342 0.11 -16.36 8.61
N GLU A 343 -0.15 -17.57 9.14
CA GLU A 343 -0.89 -17.76 10.39
C GLU A 343 -0.22 -17.02 11.55
N ARG A 344 1.08 -17.20 11.72
CA ARG A 344 1.88 -16.50 12.73
C ARG A 344 1.80 -14.99 12.60
N LEU A 345 1.89 -14.46 11.38
CA LEU A 345 1.75 -13.03 11.12
C LEU A 345 0.37 -12.49 11.49
N ILE A 346 -0.71 -13.21 11.13
CA ILE A 346 -2.08 -12.84 11.51
C ILE A 346 -2.27 -12.90 13.03
N ALA A 347 -1.61 -13.87 13.69
CA ALA A 347 -1.52 -13.93 15.13
C ALA A 347 -0.71 -12.78 15.76
N GLY A 348 -0.06 -11.94 14.94
CA GLY A 348 0.77 -10.80 15.36
C GLY A 348 2.17 -11.20 15.81
N GLU A 349 2.63 -12.41 15.43
CA GLU A 349 4.01 -12.82 15.62
C GLU A 349 4.90 -12.28 14.50
N CYS A 350 6.20 -12.29 14.75
CA CYS A 350 7.20 -12.03 13.73
C CYS A 350 7.65 -13.33 13.06
N ILE A 351 7.97 -13.22 11.76
CA ILE A 351 8.70 -14.26 11.04
C ILE A 351 10.07 -13.71 10.63
N GLU A 352 11.06 -14.59 10.49
CA GLU A 352 12.42 -14.20 10.12
C GLU A 352 12.66 -14.50 8.64
N LYS A 353 12.93 -13.46 7.83
CA LYS A 353 13.14 -13.55 6.39
C LYS A 353 14.35 -12.77 5.92
N GLU A 354 15.02 -13.29 4.92
CA GLU A 354 15.96 -12.51 4.12
C GLU A 354 15.16 -11.62 3.17
N ILE A 355 15.45 -10.32 3.16
CA ILE A 355 14.78 -9.36 2.28
C ILE A 355 15.75 -8.93 1.19
N SER A 356 15.38 -9.24 -0.04
CA SER A 356 16.03 -8.73 -1.23
C SER A 356 15.29 -7.47 -1.72
N LEU A 357 15.97 -6.33 -1.63
CA LEU A 357 15.44 -5.07 -2.19
C LEU A 357 15.64 -4.99 -3.70
N GLU A 358 16.48 -5.86 -4.27
CA GLU A 358 16.90 -5.85 -5.66
C GLU A 358 16.28 -7.04 -6.41
N LEU A 359 14.97 -6.96 -6.68
CA LEU A 359 14.26 -7.99 -7.44
C LEU A 359 13.82 -7.46 -8.79
N THR A 360 13.92 -8.32 -9.80
CA THR A 360 13.28 -8.09 -11.10
C THR A 360 11.88 -8.65 -11.11
N TYR A 361 11.01 -8.17 -12.00
CA TYR A 361 9.68 -8.76 -12.14
C TYR A 361 9.74 -10.23 -12.57
N ASP A 362 10.71 -10.61 -13.40
CA ASP A 362 10.95 -12.00 -13.80
C ASP A 362 11.38 -12.91 -12.62
N GLU A 363 11.96 -12.34 -11.56
CA GLU A 363 12.35 -13.07 -10.35
C GLU A 363 11.22 -13.20 -9.33
N LEU A 364 10.21 -12.31 -9.36
CA LEU A 364 9.13 -12.29 -8.36
C LEU A 364 8.40 -13.63 -8.26
N ASP A 365 8.24 -14.33 -9.40
CA ASP A 365 7.50 -15.56 -9.47
C ASP A 365 8.32 -16.85 -9.32
N LYS A 366 9.65 -16.72 -9.31
CA LYS A 366 10.54 -17.89 -9.28
C LYS A 366 10.61 -18.54 -7.91
N ASN A 367 10.45 -17.75 -6.84
CA ASN A 367 10.57 -18.24 -5.48
C ASN A 367 9.59 -17.51 -4.55
N ILE A 368 9.00 -18.25 -3.62
CA ILE A 368 8.12 -17.69 -2.57
C ILE A 368 8.85 -16.67 -1.69
N GLU A 369 10.16 -16.85 -1.45
CA GLU A 369 10.98 -15.90 -0.67
C GLU A 369 11.03 -14.51 -1.31
N ASN A 370 11.00 -14.42 -2.65
CA ASN A 370 10.95 -13.14 -3.35
C ASN A 370 9.61 -12.42 -3.11
N LEU A 371 8.51 -13.15 -2.98
CA LEU A 371 7.20 -12.58 -2.68
C LEU A 371 7.15 -11.97 -1.27
N TRP A 372 7.86 -12.52 -0.27
CA TRP A 372 8.02 -11.89 1.03
C TRP A 372 8.68 -10.52 0.91
N SER A 373 9.73 -10.41 0.10
CA SER A 373 10.40 -9.14 -0.16
C SER A 373 9.48 -8.11 -0.82
N VAL A 374 8.61 -8.55 -1.75
CA VAL A 374 7.63 -7.66 -2.39
C VAL A 374 6.55 -7.22 -1.41
N LEU A 375 6.02 -8.12 -0.59
CA LEU A 375 5.04 -7.76 0.45
C LEU A 375 5.61 -6.72 1.42
N PHE A 376 6.90 -6.85 1.76
CA PHE A 376 7.59 -5.88 2.60
C PHE A 376 7.76 -4.52 1.90
N THR A 377 8.30 -4.49 0.69
CA THR A 377 8.59 -3.23 -0.02
C THR A 377 7.32 -2.48 -0.46
N THR A 378 6.23 -3.21 -0.69
CA THR A 378 4.92 -2.63 -1.06
C THR A 378 4.05 -2.24 0.13
N GLY A 379 4.47 -2.54 1.37
CA GLY A 379 3.82 -2.09 2.61
C GLY A 379 2.77 -3.04 3.17
N TYR A 380 2.69 -4.30 2.70
CA TYR A 380 1.86 -5.31 3.36
C TYR A 380 2.53 -5.89 4.62
N LEU A 381 3.84 -5.78 4.71
CA LEU A 381 4.63 -6.14 5.88
C LEU A 381 5.54 -4.98 6.27
N THR A 382 5.92 -4.96 7.54
CA THR A 382 6.95 -4.09 8.10
C THR A 382 7.97 -4.91 8.86
N HIS A 383 9.00 -4.29 9.46
CA HIS A 383 9.99 -5.01 10.23
C HIS A 383 10.11 -4.49 11.67
N GLN A 384 10.54 -5.38 12.57
CA GLN A 384 10.88 -5.09 13.96
C GLN A 384 12.38 -5.35 14.22
N GLY A 385 13.22 -4.82 13.32
CA GLY A 385 14.67 -4.96 13.40
C GLY A 385 15.22 -6.22 12.72
N ARG A 386 16.54 -6.41 12.88
CA ARG A 386 17.31 -7.54 12.32
C ARG A 386 17.68 -8.54 13.40
N THR A 387 17.84 -9.79 12.98
CA THR A 387 18.44 -10.85 13.80
C THR A 387 19.97 -10.78 13.71
N GLU A 388 20.68 -11.49 14.60
CA GLU A 388 22.14 -11.66 14.53
C GLU A 388 22.60 -12.32 13.22
N SER A 389 21.76 -13.15 12.62
CA SER A 389 22.01 -13.78 11.31
C SER A 389 21.75 -12.85 10.11
N GLY A 390 21.35 -11.59 10.33
CA GLY A 390 21.09 -10.59 9.29
C GLY A 390 19.71 -10.65 8.66
N LYS A 391 18.83 -11.57 9.07
CA LYS A 391 17.44 -11.64 8.62
C LYS A 391 16.60 -10.54 9.26
N TYR A 392 15.53 -10.11 8.60
CA TYR A 392 14.55 -9.18 9.16
C TYR A 392 13.43 -9.93 9.89
N ARG A 393 13.03 -9.42 11.05
CA ARG A 393 11.82 -9.84 11.74
C ARG A 393 10.64 -9.10 11.14
N LEU A 394 9.90 -9.78 10.27
CA LEU A 394 8.74 -9.22 9.59
C LEU A 394 7.47 -9.41 10.39
N THR A 395 6.58 -8.43 10.34
CA THR A 395 5.25 -8.46 10.94
C THR A 395 4.24 -7.71 10.06
N ILE A 396 2.95 -7.95 10.28
CA ILE A 396 1.87 -7.13 9.72
C ILE A 396 1.88 -5.79 10.46
N PRO A 397 1.87 -4.64 9.76
CA PRO A 397 2.03 -3.34 10.40
C PRO A 397 0.87 -2.99 11.35
N ASN A 398 -0.37 -3.19 10.94
CA ASN A 398 -1.53 -2.67 11.65
C ASN A 398 -2.80 -3.49 11.42
N ARG A 399 -3.90 -3.05 12.05
CA ARG A 399 -5.18 -3.74 12.00
C ARG A 399 -5.79 -3.74 10.60
N GLU A 400 -5.68 -2.68 9.84
CA GLU A 400 -6.19 -2.61 8.47
C GLU A 400 -5.55 -3.67 7.57
N ILE A 401 -4.23 -3.77 7.57
CA ILE A 401 -3.51 -4.76 6.77
C ILE A 401 -3.79 -6.19 7.26
N LYS A 402 -3.95 -6.38 8.57
CA LYS A 402 -4.38 -7.66 9.13
C LYS A 402 -5.75 -8.08 8.58
N ASN A 403 -6.72 -7.18 8.57
CA ASN A 403 -8.05 -7.42 8.00
C ASN A 403 -7.97 -7.79 6.51
N LEU A 404 -7.08 -7.14 5.76
CA LEU A 404 -6.84 -7.48 4.37
C LEU A 404 -6.36 -8.92 4.19
N PHE A 405 -5.36 -9.37 4.97
CA PHE A 405 -4.90 -10.76 4.91
C PHE A 405 -6.02 -11.74 5.23
N ILE A 406 -6.78 -11.51 6.29
CA ILE A 406 -7.93 -12.33 6.68
C ILE A 406 -8.97 -12.39 5.54
N LYS A 407 -9.30 -11.24 4.94
CA LYS A 407 -10.23 -11.16 3.80
C LYS A 407 -9.73 -11.94 2.60
N LYS A 408 -8.43 -11.85 2.25
CA LYS A 408 -7.85 -12.55 1.10
C LYS A 408 -7.76 -14.07 1.32
N ILE A 409 -7.46 -14.50 2.52
CA ILE A 409 -7.51 -15.92 2.90
C ILE A 409 -8.95 -16.44 2.78
N ARG A 410 -9.94 -15.68 3.27
CA ARG A 410 -11.35 -16.02 3.14
C ARG A 410 -11.79 -16.15 1.67
N GLU A 411 -11.39 -15.21 0.81
CA GLU A 411 -11.65 -15.27 -0.64
C GLU A 411 -11.03 -16.53 -1.26
N TRP A 412 -9.78 -16.82 -0.91
CA TRP A 412 -9.07 -18.01 -1.38
C TRP A 412 -9.76 -19.30 -0.93
N PHE A 413 -10.17 -19.42 0.33
CA PHE A 413 -10.94 -20.56 0.82
C PHE A 413 -12.29 -20.70 0.12
N SER A 414 -12.99 -19.60 -0.13
CA SER A 414 -14.25 -19.59 -0.88
C SER A 414 -14.06 -20.13 -2.30
N ASP A 415 -12.97 -19.78 -2.98
CA ASP A 415 -12.68 -20.25 -4.34
C ASP A 415 -12.27 -21.73 -4.38
N VAL A 416 -11.46 -22.17 -3.42
CA VAL A 416 -11.09 -23.59 -3.26
C VAL A 416 -12.33 -24.44 -2.97
N SER A 417 -13.23 -23.92 -2.13
CA SER A 417 -14.42 -24.62 -1.71
C SER A 417 -15.56 -24.59 -2.74
N ARG A 418 -15.55 -23.69 -3.71
CA ARG A 418 -16.52 -23.72 -4.84
C ARG A 418 -16.46 -25.01 -5.66
N ASN A 419 -15.33 -25.70 -5.66
CA ASN A 419 -15.19 -27.02 -6.28
C ASN A 419 -15.82 -28.16 -5.43
N ASP A 420 -16.18 -27.88 -4.16
CA ASP A 420 -16.66 -28.86 -3.18
C ASP A 420 -18.12 -28.53 -2.72
N GLY A 421 -18.91 -27.94 -3.60
CA GLY A 421 -20.20 -27.32 -3.31
C GLY A 421 -21.17 -28.17 -2.48
N LYS A 422 -21.18 -29.50 -2.68
CA LYS A 422 -22.04 -30.41 -1.92
C LYS A 422 -21.60 -30.49 -0.44
N LYS A 423 -20.29 -30.58 -0.19
CA LYS A 423 -19.73 -30.70 1.17
C LYS A 423 -19.93 -29.40 1.97
N LEU A 424 -19.84 -28.25 1.31
CA LEU A 424 -20.12 -26.95 1.91
C LEU A 424 -21.61 -26.71 2.19
N GLU A 425 -22.45 -27.22 1.31
CA GLU A 425 -23.88 -27.20 1.56
C GLU A 425 -24.25 -28.05 2.78
N GLU A 426 -23.67 -29.24 2.87
CA GLU A 426 -23.81 -30.12 4.05
C GLU A 426 -23.25 -29.44 5.32
N PHE A 427 -22.10 -28.76 5.22
CA PHE A 427 -21.52 -28.02 6.33
C PHE A 427 -22.44 -26.90 6.84
N SER A 428 -22.92 -26.04 5.92
CA SER A 428 -23.82 -24.95 6.30
C SER A 428 -25.16 -25.49 6.87
N ASN A 429 -25.71 -26.54 6.28
CA ASN A 429 -26.95 -27.12 6.74
C ASN A 429 -26.82 -27.74 8.16
N ALA A 430 -25.65 -28.32 8.49
CA ALA A 430 -25.38 -28.87 9.81
C ALA A 430 -25.52 -27.82 10.94
N PHE A 431 -25.22 -26.54 10.69
CA PHE A 431 -25.47 -25.46 11.64
C PHE A 431 -26.96 -25.22 11.89
N LEU A 432 -27.82 -25.36 10.88
CA LEU A 432 -29.27 -25.22 11.02
C LEU A 432 -29.91 -26.45 11.62
N GLU A 433 -29.38 -27.63 11.29
CA GLU A 433 -29.85 -28.93 11.80
C GLU A 433 -29.43 -29.20 13.24
N LYS A 434 -28.58 -28.30 13.80
CA LYS A 434 -28.01 -28.42 15.14
C LYS A 434 -27.22 -29.72 15.34
N ASP A 435 -26.39 -30.05 14.32
CA ASP A 435 -25.55 -31.23 14.30
C ASP A 435 -24.08 -30.87 14.53
N PRO A 436 -23.60 -30.73 15.77
CA PRO A 436 -22.24 -30.35 16.09
C PRO A 436 -21.23 -31.42 15.65
N GLU A 437 -21.59 -32.71 15.65
CA GLU A 437 -20.68 -33.79 15.23
C GLU A 437 -20.34 -33.66 13.72
N LYS A 438 -21.34 -33.37 12.91
CA LYS A 438 -21.17 -33.16 11.47
C LYS A 438 -20.40 -31.90 11.16
N ILE A 439 -20.62 -30.81 11.89
CA ILE A 439 -19.82 -29.58 11.78
C ILE A 439 -18.35 -29.89 12.11
N GLU A 440 -18.10 -30.57 13.22
CA GLU A 440 -16.77 -30.96 13.68
C GLU A 440 -16.05 -31.82 12.64
N GLN A 441 -16.73 -32.86 12.10
CA GLN A 441 -16.19 -33.74 11.09
C GLN A 441 -15.78 -32.97 9.82
N ILE A 442 -16.69 -32.15 9.26
CA ILE A 442 -16.45 -31.46 8.01
C ILE A 442 -15.38 -30.38 8.20
N PHE A 443 -15.45 -29.61 9.29
CA PHE A 443 -14.46 -28.58 9.61
C PHE A 443 -13.09 -29.19 9.89
N GLY A 444 -13.03 -30.27 10.66
CA GLY A 444 -11.80 -31.02 10.90
C GLY A 444 -11.17 -31.56 9.61
N ASP A 445 -11.97 -32.13 8.70
CA ASP A 445 -11.49 -32.55 7.38
C ASP A 445 -10.86 -31.39 6.59
N TYR A 446 -11.47 -30.20 6.61
CA TYR A 446 -10.89 -29.01 5.97
C TYR A 446 -9.59 -28.60 6.66
N LEU A 447 -9.53 -28.59 7.98
CA LEU A 447 -8.30 -28.29 8.73
C LEU A 447 -7.20 -29.32 8.40
N TRP A 448 -7.53 -30.62 8.34
CA TRP A 448 -6.58 -31.69 8.02
C TRP A 448 -6.00 -31.62 6.59
N ASN A 449 -6.85 -31.37 5.62
CA ASN A 449 -6.48 -31.40 4.21
C ASN A 449 -5.83 -30.08 3.76
N THR A 450 -6.15 -28.97 4.45
CA THR A 450 -5.74 -27.62 4.02
C THR A 450 -4.63 -27.06 4.88
N ILE A 451 -4.50 -27.48 6.15
CA ILE A 451 -3.58 -26.90 7.13
C ILE A 451 -2.70 -28.01 7.73
N ARG A 452 -1.37 -27.82 7.63
CA ARG A 452 -0.40 -28.61 8.38
C ARG A 452 0.20 -27.71 9.46
N ILE A 453 -0.44 -27.63 10.60
CA ILE A 453 0.00 -26.81 11.74
C ILE A 453 1.15 -27.53 12.44
N ARG A 454 2.29 -26.85 12.62
CA ARG A 454 3.32 -27.21 13.59
C ARG A 454 3.09 -26.39 14.86
N ASP A 455 3.46 -26.94 16.01
CA ASP A 455 3.36 -26.24 17.29
C ASP A 455 4.09 -24.90 17.23
N THR A 456 3.34 -23.83 17.42
CA THR A 456 3.89 -22.47 17.51
C THR A 456 3.68 -21.92 18.91
N ALA A 457 4.65 -21.18 19.42
CA ALA A 457 4.63 -20.57 20.75
C ALA A 457 3.78 -19.28 20.86
N ALA A 458 2.83 -19.06 19.93
CA ALA A 458 2.03 -17.86 19.90
C ALA A 458 0.98 -17.77 21.02
N ALA A 459 0.66 -16.55 21.44
CA ALA A 459 -0.39 -16.28 22.45
C ALA A 459 -1.78 -16.69 21.94
N LYS A 460 -2.64 -17.16 22.84
CA LYS A 460 -3.94 -17.77 22.60
C LYS A 460 -4.87 -16.97 21.69
N GLU A 461 -5.12 -15.71 22.00
CA GLU A 461 -6.02 -14.81 21.25
C GLU A 461 -5.61 -14.62 19.79
N LYS A 462 -4.32 -14.84 19.50
CA LYS A 462 -3.73 -14.65 18.19
C LYS A 462 -3.95 -15.85 17.27
N LYS A 463 -4.10 -17.06 17.83
CA LYS A 463 -4.40 -18.27 17.06
C LYS A 463 -5.89 -18.35 16.68
N GLU A 464 -6.76 -17.82 17.51
CA GLU A 464 -8.21 -17.77 17.27
C GLU A 464 -8.55 -17.08 15.95
N ASN A 465 -7.89 -15.97 15.64
CA ASN A 465 -8.13 -15.19 14.40
C ASN A 465 -7.93 -15.98 13.10
N PHE A 466 -7.02 -16.94 13.09
CA PHE A 466 -6.76 -17.76 11.90
C PHE A 466 -7.91 -18.74 11.63
N TYR A 467 -8.33 -19.50 12.64
CA TYR A 467 -9.46 -20.43 12.51
C TYR A 467 -10.75 -19.68 12.25
N HIS A 468 -10.93 -18.52 12.85
CA HIS A 468 -12.02 -17.61 12.59
C HIS A 468 -12.09 -17.21 11.10
N GLY A 469 -10.98 -16.84 10.48
CA GLY A 469 -10.92 -16.51 9.05
C GLY A 469 -11.32 -17.68 8.14
N ILE A 470 -10.89 -18.90 8.47
CA ILE A 470 -11.28 -20.12 7.75
C ILE A 470 -12.78 -20.37 7.88
N LEU A 471 -13.29 -20.36 9.10
CA LEU A 471 -14.71 -20.63 9.36
C LEU A 471 -15.63 -19.64 8.67
N LEU A 472 -15.26 -18.35 8.68
CA LEU A 472 -15.94 -17.30 7.92
C LEU A 472 -15.96 -17.59 6.42
N GLY A 473 -14.83 -18.07 5.86
CA GLY A 473 -14.73 -18.43 4.45
C GLY A 473 -15.68 -19.56 4.06
N LEU A 474 -15.78 -20.59 4.91
CA LEU A 474 -16.67 -21.72 4.69
C LEU A 474 -18.15 -21.33 4.80
N LEU A 475 -18.53 -20.54 5.83
CA LEU A 475 -19.89 -20.06 6.03
C LEU A 475 -20.35 -19.05 4.97
N GLY A 476 -19.41 -18.30 4.39
CA GLY A 476 -19.68 -17.35 3.30
C GLY A 476 -20.07 -18.00 1.97
N TYR A 477 -20.06 -19.32 1.86
CA TYR A 477 -20.53 -20.06 0.68
C TYR A 477 -22.02 -19.87 0.39
N LYS A 478 -22.86 -19.84 1.42
CA LYS A 478 -24.30 -19.60 1.26
C LYS A 478 -24.56 -18.12 0.98
N ALA A 479 -24.78 -17.76 -0.28
CA ALA A 479 -25.06 -16.39 -0.70
C ALA A 479 -26.30 -15.76 -0.05
N THR A 480 -27.22 -16.59 0.46
CA THR A 480 -28.44 -16.17 1.17
C THR A 480 -28.21 -15.88 2.65
N TRP A 481 -27.03 -16.22 3.19
CA TRP A 481 -26.67 -15.97 4.56
C TRP A 481 -25.92 -14.65 4.72
N LEU A 482 -26.31 -13.84 5.68
CA LEU A 482 -25.57 -12.62 6.03
C LEU A 482 -24.61 -12.94 7.18
N THR A 483 -23.35 -13.16 6.83
CA THR A 483 -22.30 -13.50 7.80
C THR A 483 -21.53 -12.25 8.19
N LYS A 484 -21.54 -11.90 9.46
CA LYS A 484 -20.82 -10.75 10.05
C LYS A 484 -19.71 -11.25 10.96
N SER A 485 -18.55 -10.62 10.91
CA SER A 485 -17.37 -10.93 11.72
C SER A 485 -17.07 -9.80 12.68
N ASN A 486 -16.65 -10.10 13.90
CA ASN A 486 -16.34 -9.12 14.94
C ASN A 486 -17.44 -8.06 15.06
N ALA A 487 -18.70 -8.48 15.04
CA ALA A 487 -19.84 -7.58 15.12
C ALA A 487 -20.06 -7.15 16.56
N GLU A 488 -20.25 -5.84 16.77
CA GLU A 488 -20.69 -5.33 18.07
C GLU A 488 -22.07 -5.93 18.42
N SER A 489 -22.14 -6.58 19.55
CA SER A 489 -23.36 -7.24 20.01
C SER A 489 -23.42 -7.32 21.54
N GLY A 490 -24.54 -6.92 22.11
CA GLY A 490 -24.66 -6.83 23.55
C GLY A 490 -23.62 -5.90 24.17
N THR A 491 -22.84 -6.40 25.12
CA THR A 491 -21.76 -5.64 25.80
C THR A 491 -20.34 -5.96 25.28
N GLY A 492 -20.21 -6.55 24.07
CA GLY A 492 -18.94 -6.96 23.52
C GLY A 492 -18.99 -7.19 22.01
N TYR A 493 -17.95 -7.85 21.50
CA TYR A 493 -17.85 -8.23 20.09
C TYR A 493 -17.90 -9.75 19.97
N SER A 494 -18.85 -10.27 19.17
CA SER A 494 -18.93 -11.69 18.83
C SER A 494 -17.97 -12.03 17.69
N ASP A 495 -17.40 -13.23 17.70
CA ASP A 495 -16.52 -13.66 16.61
C ASP A 495 -17.28 -13.74 15.28
N ILE A 496 -18.40 -14.48 15.22
CA ILE A 496 -19.19 -14.63 14.00
C ILE A 496 -20.69 -14.59 14.33
N LEU A 497 -21.42 -13.73 13.63
CA LEU A 497 -22.87 -13.71 13.58
C LEU A 497 -23.35 -14.11 12.19
N VAL A 498 -24.32 -15.01 12.12
CA VAL A 498 -24.94 -15.41 10.85
C VAL A 498 -26.45 -15.19 10.93
N GLU A 499 -26.96 -14.42 9.97
CA GLU A 499 -28.40 -14.25 9.78
C GLU A 499 -28.86 -15.13 8.62
N VAL A 500 -29.88 -15.92 8.88
CA VAL A 500 -30.55 -16.77 7.90
C VAL A 500 -31.97 -16.26 7.70
N PRO A 501 -32.21 -15.37 6.72
CA PRO A 501 -33.47 -14.66 6.56
C PRO A 501 -34.66 -15.59 6.28
N ASP A 502 -34.45 -16.68 5.54
CA ASP A 502 -35.52 -17.59 5.08
C ASP A 502 -36.35 -18.17 6.21
N ASN A 503 -35.72 -18.48 7.35
CA ASN A 503 -36.38 -19.04 8.52
C ASN A 503 -36.23 -18.15 9.77
N ARG A 504 -35.71 -16.94 9.60
CA ARG A 504 -35.44 -15.95 10.68
C ARG A 504 -34.59 -16.53 11.80
N THR A 505 -33.59 -17.32 11.46
CA THR A 505 -32.66 -17.92 12.40
C THR A 505 -31.37 -17.11 12.46
N GLY A 506 -30.98 -16.74 13.66
CA GLY A 506 -29.67 -16.15 13.94
C GLY A 506 -28.75 -17.21 14.56
N ILE A 507 -27.52 -17.29 14.08
CA ILE A 507 -26.52 -18.21 14.63
C ILE A 507 -25.38 -17.35 15.20
N VAL A 508 -25.01 -17.61 16.44
CA VAL A 508 -23.87 -17.02 17.13
C VAL A 508 -22.78 -18.07 17.25
N ILE A 509 -21.59 -17.75 16.82
CA ILE A 509 -20.44 -18.65 16.91
C ILE A 509 -19.31 -17.90 17.62
N GLU A 510 -18.84 -18.46 18.71
CA GLU A 510 -17.65 -18.02 19.42
C GLU A 510 -16.57 -19.08 19.28
N LEU A 511 -15.36 -18.67 18.87
CA LEU A 511 -14.26 -19.56 18.61
C LEU A 511 -13.13 -19.35 19.64
N LYS A 512 -12.57 -20.44 20.15
CA LYS A 512 -11.44 -20.41 21.08
C LYS A 512 -10.32 -21.35 20.64
N TYR A 513 -9.08 -20.96 20.91
CA TYR A 513 -7.94 -21.85 20.79
C TYR A 513 -7.63 -22.55 22.11
N ALA A 514 -7.59 -23.87 22.09
CA ALA A 514 -7.32 -24.69 23.28
C ALA A 514 -5.81 -24.87 23.47
N GLU A 515 -5.14 -23.98 24.20
CA GLU A 515 -3.66 -23.97 24.35
C GLU A 515 -3.11 -25.31 24.87
N ASN A 516 -3.79 -25.96 25.78
CA ASN A 516 -3.38 -27.24 26.40
C ASN A 516 -4.04 -28.45 25.76
N GLY A 517 -4.76 -28.27 24.64
CA GLY A 517 -5.54 -29.33 24.01
C GLY A 517 -6.85 -29.67 24.70
N ASP A 518 -7.24 -28.97 25.77
CA ASP A 518 -8.53 -29.11 26.44
C ASP A 518 -9.61 -28.34 25.68
N MET A 519 -10.13 -28.99 24.63
CA MET A 519 -11.17 -28.42 23.79
C MET A 519 -12.52 -28.33 24.48
N ASP A 520 -12.79 -29.20 25.44
CA ASP A 520 -14.05 -29.16 26.21
C ASP A 520 -14.12 -27.88 27.06
N ALA A 521 -13.09 -27.59 27.81
CA ALA A 521 -13.01 -26.36 28.60
C ALA A 521 -13.03 -25.09 27.71
N ALA A 522 -12.42 -25.14 26.52
CA ALA A 522 -12.43 -24.01 25.57
C ALA A 522 -13.83 -23.79 24.99
N CYS A 523 -14.56 -24.83 24.60
CA CYS A 523 -15.95 -24.73 24.15
C CYS A 523 -16.88 -24.18 25.24
N ALA A 524 -16.73 -24.65 26.49
CA ALA A 524 -17.51 -24.15 27.61
C ALA A 524 -17.30 -22.64 27.83
N LYS A 525 -16.04 -22.16 27.75
CA LYS A 525 -15.73 -20.73 27.85
C LYS A 525 -16.31 -19.92 26.69
N ALA A 526 -16.33 -20.50 25.48
CA ALA A 526 -16.93 -19.83 24.31
C ALA A 526 -18.44 -19.62 24.54
N LEU A 527 -19.14 -20.65 25.00
CA LEU A 527 -20.58 -20.57 25.32
C LEU A 527 -20.87 -19.61 26.48
N GLU A 528 -20.06 -19.64 27.55
CA GLU A 528 -20.15 -18.71 28.66
C GLU A 528 -20.03 -17.25 28.18
N GLN A 529 -19.10 -16.97 27.32
CA GLN A 529 -18.90 -15.63 26.75
C GLN A 529 -20.11 -15.17 25.92
N ILE A 530 -20.72 -16.04 25.12
CA ILE A 530 -21.94 -15.73 24.35
C ILE A 530 -23.07 -15.30 25.31
N GLU A 531 -23.23 -15.98 26.44
CA GLU A 531 -24.28 -15.67 27.43
C GLU A 531 -23.96 -14.38 28.20
N GLU A 532 -22.75 -14.26 28.75
CA GLU A 532 -22.35 -13.09 29.54
C GLU A 532 -22.43 -11.78 28.77
N LYS A 533 -22.14 -11.81 27.45
CA LYS A 533 -22.09 -10.64 26.58
C LYS A 533 -23.37 -10.38 25.80
N ASP A 534 -24.39 -11.30 25.92
CA ASP A 534 -25.67 -11.24 25.17
C ASP A 534 -25.49 -11.02 23.65
N TYR A 535 -24.64 -11.83 23.05
CA TYR A 535 -24.37 -11.71 21.60
C TYR A 535 -25.60 -11.98 20.71
N VAL A 536 -26.70 -12.49 21.28
CA VAL A 536 -27.96 -12.68 20.58
C VAL A 536 -28.72 -11.37 20.37
N ASP A 537 -28.46 -10.34 21.18
CA ASP A 537 -29.24 -9.09 21.15
C ASP A 537 -29.20 -8.41 19.79
N ARG A 538 -28.04 -8.39 19.17
CA ARG A 538 -27.89 -7.84 17.80
C ARG A 538 -28.76 -8.56 16.79
N LEU A 539 -28.78 -9.89 16.82
CA LEU A 539 -29.60 -10.69 15.91
C LEU A 539 -31.10 -10.46 16.13
N ARG A 540 -31.53 -10.19 17.39
CA ARG A 540 -32.92 -9.79 17.69
C ARG A 540 -33.27 -8.45 17.05
N GLN A 541 -32.37 -7.46 17.14
CA GLN A 541 -32.54 -6.14 16.51
C GLN A 541 -32.64 -6.26 14.99
N ASP A 542 -31.83 -7.16 14.39
CA ASP A 542 -31.84 -7.44 12.96
C ASP A 542 -33.04 -8.33 12.52
N GLY A 543 -33.99 -8.65 13.44
CA GLY A 543 -35.26 -9.27 13.12
C GLY A 543 -35.28 -10.82 13.18
N MET A 544 -34.21 -11.44 13.67
CA MET A 544 -34.16 -12.89 13.87
C MET A 544 -35.05 -13.29 15.08
N ARG A 545 -35.61 -14.50 15.01
CA ARG A 545 -36.52 -15.02 16.05
C ARG A 545 -36.06 -16.31 16.69
N ASN A 546 -35.32 -17.12 15.94
CA ASN A 546 -34.72 -18.37 16.40
C ASN A 546 -33.22 -18.15 16.57
N PHE A 547 -32.65 -18.64 17.65
CA PHE A 547 -31.22 -18.44 17.93
C PHE A 547 -30.55 -19.79 18.18
N ILE A 548 -29.37 -19.96 17.60
CA ILE A 548 -28.53 -21.13 17.79
C ILE A 548 -27.15 -20.61 18.21
N LYS A 549 -26.58 -21.19 19.24
CA LYS A 549 -25.31 -20.77 19.81
C LYS A 549 -24.30 -21.89 19.67
N TYR A 550 -23.11 -21.60 19.17
CA TYR A 550 -22.03 -22.57 19.04
C TYR A 550 -20.76 -22.07 19.72
N GLY A 551 -20.20 -22.90 20.60
CA GLY A 551 -18.83 -22.77 21.06
C GLY A 551 -17.94 -23.70 20.23
N ILE A 552 -16.96 -23.14 19.53
CA ILE A 552 -16.02 -23.91 18.72
C ILE A 552 -14.63 -23.79 19.33
N ALA A 553 -13.98 -24.91 19.60
CA ALA A 553 -12.59 -24.93 20.04
C ALA A 553 -11.72 -25.56 18.97
N CYS A 554 -10.56 -24.95 18.69
CA CYS A 554 -9.55 -25.48 17.77
C CYS A 554 -8.25 -25.76 18.52
N PHE A 555 -7.60 -26.86 18.15
CA PHE A 555 -6.27 -27.20 18.61
C PHE A 555 -5.50 -27.90 17.51
N LYS A 556 -4.45 -27.25 16.98
CA LYS A 556 -3.68 -27.77 15.83
C LYS A 556 -4.58 -28.00 14.61
N LYS A 557 -4.87 -29.28 14.30
CA LYS A 557 -5.72 -29.67 13.17
C LYS A 557 -7.09 -30.16 13.58
N ASP A 558 -7.32 -30.23 14.88
CA ASP A 558 -8.54 -30.77 15.43
C ASP A 558 -9.44 -29.62 15.88
N CYS A 559 -10.73 -29.85 15.80
CA CYS A 559 -11.72 -28.94 16.34
C CYS A 559 -12.75 -29.72 17.15
N LYS A 560 -13.40 -29.02 18.06
CA LYS A 560 -14.57 -29.50 18.81
C LYS A 560 -15.67 -28.46 18.71
N VAL A 561 -16.90 -28.93 18.54
CA VAL A 561 -18.07 -28.08 18.39
C VAL A 561 -19.09 -28.47 19.44
N VAL A 562 -19.57 -27.48 20.19
CA VAL A 562 -20.61 -27.69 21.19
C VAL A 562 -21.73 -26.68 20.96
N ILE A 563 -22.96 -27.14 21.06
CA ILE A 563 -24.14 -26.30 20.95
C ILE A 563 -24.57 -25.82 22.34
N GLY A 564 -24.90 -24.53 22.46
CA GLY A 564 -25.47 -23.94 23.67
C GLY A 564 -26.99 -24.08 23.71
N GLU A 565 -27.55 -24.07 24.92
CA GLU A 565 -28.99 -24.10 25.16
C GLU A 565 -29.71 -22.83 24.68
#